data_05ce7d5846c9576673e85aaa8358bbde
#
_entry.id   05ce7d5846c9576673e85aaa8358bbde
#
_cell.length_a   1.000
_cell.length_b   1.000
_cell.length_c   1.000
_cell.angle_alpha   90.00
_cell.angle_beta   90.00
_cell.angle_gamma   90.00
#
_symmetry.space_group_name_H-M   'P 1'
#
loop_
_entity.id
_entity.type
_entity.pdbx_description
1 polymer ?
#
loop_
_entity_poly.entity_id
_entity_poly.type
_entity_poly.pdbx_seq_one_letter_code
_entity_poly.pdbx_strand_id
1 'polypeptide(L)'
;MSDNKIQQALTESTCLDLVKKVYWSGTCLFGLENNDKNTLWHLLENCTSNEGTKFPDFIDNHGFIEHFQISSSKTTKKGQEHTKKLNQFKKQDESIIKNLNQEEIDIQKPIEMASITNIMKYPEHSYEYLLESLKSTWNKHLNSLKNYKEPNSIKVFMVQYNDIGALEMHENLPDEIEGISIGDFPKHETIDYRFTRDNYILDYLYKYNQIIDYAIFIRYNKYVEIIKISNIPKLKKMNPFTYTIASTCGPMIQSSFTYSKNT
;
A
#
# COMPACT_ATOMS: atom_id res chain seq x y z
N MET A 1 12.90 19.31 -15.19
CA MET A 1 12.16 18.64 -14.09
C MET A 1 13.19 17.97 -13.20
N SER A 2 13.05 18.04 -11.87
CA SER A 2 13.98 17.31 -11.00
C SER A 2 13.66 15.81 -11.04
N ASP A 3 14.68 14.95 -10.94
CA ASP A 3 14.54 13.49 -10.99
C ASP A 3 13.48 12.95 -10.01
N ASN A 4 13.33 13.58 -8.85
CA ASN A 4 12.31 13.23 -7.86
C ASN A 4 10.87 13.40 -8.36
N LYS A 5 10.59 14.40 -9.20
CA LYS A 5 9.24 14.63 -9.76
C LYS A 5 8.89 13.60 -10.83
N ILE A 6 9.88 13.21 -11.65
CA ILE A 6 9.70 12.17 -12.66
C ILE A 6 9.42 10.83 -11.98
N GLN A 7 10.17 10.49 -10.94
CA GLN A 7 10.01 9.24 -10.20
C GLN A 7 8.66 9.18 -9.45
N GLN A 8 8.19 10.29 -8.90
CA GLN A 8 6.87 10.38 -8.26
C GLN A 8 5.75 10.16 -9.29
N ALA A 9 5.77 10.84 -10.42
CA ALA A 9 4.77 10.70 -11.47
C ALA A 9 4.73 9.26 -12.05
N LEU A 10 5.89 8.61 -12.20
CA LEU A 10 5.97 7.20 -12.60
C LEU A 10 5.32 6.27 -11.57
N THR A 11 5.49 6.55 -10.28
CA THR A 11 4.88 5.76 -9.20
C THR A 11 3.35 5.88 -9.23
N GLU A 12 2.82 7.08 -9.42
CA GLU A 12 1.38 7.35 -9.49
C GLU A 12 0.74 6.63 -10.68
N SER A 13 1.33 6.76 -11.87
CA SER A 13 0.87 6.06 -13.08
C SER A 13 0.95 4.54 -12.92
N THR A 14 2.02 4.01 -12.34
CA THR A 14 2.17 2.58 -12.08
C THR A 14 1.08 2.06 -11.14
N CYS A 15 0.70 2.85 -10.13
CA CYS A 15 -0.42 2.52 -9.24
C CYS A 15 -1.75 2.47 -9.99
N LEU A 16 -2.01 3.46 -10.83
CA LEU A 16 -3.23 3.50 -11.66
C LEU A 16 -3.29 2.31 -12.62
N ASP A 17 -2.19 1.98 -13.29
CA ASP A 17 -2.10 0.84 -14.20
C ASP A 17 -2.34 -0.50 -13.49
N LEU A 18 -1.80 -0.64 -12.27
CA LEU A 18 -2.08 -1.82 -11.45
C LEU A 18 -3.57 -1.93 -11.12
N VAL A 19 -4.21 -0.84 -10.71
CA VAL A 19 -5.66 -0.83 -10.42
C VAL A 19 -6.44 -1.24 -11.66
N LYS A 20 -6.16 -0.66 -12.83
CA LYS A 20 -6.80 -1.03 -14.10
C LYS A 20 -6.63 -2.52 -14.41
N LYS A 21 -5.42 -3.04 -14.28
CA LYS A 21 -5.08 -4.44 -14.58
C LYS A 21 -5.88 -5.44 -13.74
N VAL A 22 -6.09 -5.15 -12.45
CA VAL A 22 -6.74 -6.11 -11.54
C VAL A 22 -8.22 -5.80 -11.29
N TYR A 23 -8.75 -4.73 -11.84
CA TYR A 23 -10.09 -4.23 -11.52
C TYR A 23 -11.18 -5.30 -11.63
N TRP A 24 -11.21 -6.02 -12.74
CA TRP A 24 -12.22 -7.04 -13.02
C TRP A 24 -11.91 -8.41 -12.42
N SER A 25 -10.84 -8.56 -11.65
CA SER A 25 -10.50 -9.83 -11.01
C SER A 25 -11.50 -10.29 -9.94
N GLY A 26 -12.44 -9.42 -9.53
CA GLY A 26 -13.45 -9.72 -8.52
C GLY A 26 -12.95 -9.70 -7.07
N THR A 27 -11.63 -9.80 -6.87
CA THR A 27 -11.02 -9.86 -5.54
C THR A 27 -10.75 -8.49 -4.93
N CYS A 28 -10.87 -7.42 -5.70
CA CYS A 28 -10.61 -6.06 -5.25
C CYS A 28 -11.88 -5.21 -5.03
N LEU A 29 -13.05 -5.67 -5.50
CA LEU A 29 -14.30 -4.89 -5.51
C LEU A 29 -15.20 -5.25 -4.34
N PHE A 30 -14.96 -4.67 -3.18
CA PHE A 30 -15.66 -5.00 -1.95
C PHE A 30 -16.97 -4.19 -1.78
N GLY A 31 -18.11 -4.89 -1.78
CA GLY A 31 -19.42 -4.30 -1.52
C GLY A 31 -19.93 -3.34 -2.61
N LEU A 32 -19.32 -3.33 -3.81
CA LEU A 32 -19.72 -2.50 -4.93
C LEU A 32 -20.83 -3.17 -5.75
N GLU A 33 -21.84 -2.40 -6.11
CA GLU A 33 -22.87 -2.80 -7.05
C GLU A 33 -22.39 -2.63 -8.51
N ASN A 34 -23.05 -3.28 -9.46
CA ASN A 34 -22.60 -3.26 -10.85
C ASN A 34 -22.56 -1.84 -11.45
N ASN A 35 -23.51 -0.98 -11.08
CA ASN A 35 -23.51 0.41 -11.52
C ASN A 35 -22.29 1.17 -10.99
N ASP A 36 -21.95 0.97 -9.71
CA ASP A 36 -20.77 1.60 -9.10
C ASP A 36 -19.49 1.13 -9.77
N LYS A 37 -19.40 -0.17 -10.08
CA LYS A 37 -18.25 -0.74 -10.81
C LYS A 37 -18.05 -0.10 -12.17
N ASN A 38 -19.12 0.01 -12.95
CA ASN A 38 -19.04 0.60 -14.27
C ASN A 38 -18.70 2.09 -14.22
N THR A 39 -19.28 2.81 -13.28
CA THR A 39 -19.03 4.25 -13.08
C THR A 39 -17.57 4.52 -12.70
N LEU A 40 -17.04 3.76 -11.74
CA LEU A 40 -15.63 3.89 -11.33
C LEU A 40 -14.68 3.43 -12.46
N TRP A 41 -15.01 2.34 -13.16
CA TRP A 41 -14.21 1.87 -14.29
C TRP A 41 -14.08 2.93 -15.38
N HIS A 42 -15.18 3.59 -15.73
CA HIS A 42 -15.17 4.65 -16.73
C HIS A 42 -14.20 5.79 -16.35
N LEU A 43 -14.20 6.22 -15.09
CA LEU A 43 -13.22 7.20 -14.60
C LEU A 43 -11.79 6.68 -14.71
N LEU A 44 -11.53 5.46 -14.22
CA LEU A 44 -10.18 4.86 -14.24
C LEU A 44 -9.64 4.73 -15.68
N GLU A 45 -10.47 4.35 -16.63
CA GLU A 45 -10.08 4.12 -18.03
C GLU A 45 -9.73 5.43 -18.74
N ASN A 46 -10.50 6.49 -18.51
CA ASN A 46 -10.41 7.75 -19.27
C ASN A 46 -9.60 8.85 -18.59
N CYS A 47 -9.29 8.72 -17.29
CA CYS A 47 -8.51 9.74 -16.60
C CYS A 47 -7.09 9.87 -17.17
N THR A 48 -6.62 11.11 -17.25
CA THR A 48 -5.28 11.48 -17.68
C THR A 48 -4.53 12.16 -16.55
N SER A 49 -3.20 12.07 -16.56
CA SER A 49 -2.38 12.77 -15.59
C SER A 49 -2.61 14.28 -15.69
N ASN A 50 -2.84 14.92 -14.56
CA ASN A 50 -2.93 16.37 -14.49
C ASN A 50 -1.52 16.96 -14.57
N GLU A 51 -1.30 17.89 -15.47
CA GLU A 51 0.01 18.48 -15.69
C GLU A 51 0.47 19.28 -14.47
N GLY A 52 1.64 18.94 -13.96
CA GLY A 52 2.32 19.63 -12.85
C GLY A 52 2.15 18.94 -11.50
N THR A 53 2.38 19.68 -10.41
CA THR A 53 2.27 19.20 -9.02
C THR A 53 0.99 19.69 -8.35
N LYS A 54 -0.05 19.92 -9.14
CA LYS A 54 -1.32 20.46 -8.65
C LYS A 54 -2.26 19.30 -8.33
N PHE A 55 -3.00 19.47 -7.25
CA PHE A 55 -4.15 18.63 -6.93
C PHE A 55 -5.23 18.77 -8.01
N PRO A 56 -5.85 17.68 -8.45
CA PRO A 56 -5.53 16.25 -8.23
C PRO A 56 -4.49 15.69 -9.22
N ASP A 57 -4.02 14.45 -8.99
CA ASP A 57 -3.00 13.80 -9.84
C ASP A 57 -3.55 13.34 -11.19
N PHE A 58 -4.80 12.85 -11.23
CA PHE A 58 -5.48 12.43 -12.45
C PHE A 58 -6.87 13.02 -12.54
N ILE A 59 -7.26 13.43 -13.75
CA ILE A 59 -8.55 14.07 -14.02
C ILE A 59 -9.23 13.47 -15.26
N ASP A 60 -10.55 13.48 -15.23
CA ASP A 60 -11.47 13.23 -16.36
C ASP A 60 -12.72 14.10 -16.20
N ASN A 61 -13.55 14.19 -17.25
CA ASN A 61 -14.83 14.91 -17.22
C ASN A 61 -15.81 14.40 -16.15
N HIS A 62 -15.63 13.15 -15.69
CA HIS A 62 -16.51 12.50 -14.70
C HIS A 62 -15.98 12.58 -13.27
N GLY A 63 -14.72 12.95 -13.07
CA GLY A 63 -14.14 13.00 -11.74
C GLY A 63 -12.63 13.13 -11.71
N PHE A 64 -12.07 12.82 -10.55
CA PHE A 64 -10.63 12.86 -10.34
C PHE A 64 -10.14 11.75 -9.42
N ILE A 65 -8.84 11.48 -9.51
CA ILE A 65 -8.13 10.57 -8.61
C ILE A 65 -6.94 11.33 -8.02
N GLU A 66 -6.85 11.31 -6.70
CA GLU A 66 -5.71 11.83 -5.95
C GLU A 66 -4.95 10.67 -5.32
N HIS A 67 -3.66 10.57 -5.60
CA HIS A 67 -2.78 9.53 -5.09
C HIS A 67 -1.92 10.02 -3.93
N PHE A 68 -1.74 9.20 -2.91
CA PHE A 68 -0.78 9.45 -1.85
C PHE A 68 -0.33 8.17 -1.17
N GLN A 69 0.82 8.27 -0.50
CA GLN A 69 1.44 7.15 0.21
C GLN A 69 1.28 7.29 1.72
N ILE A 70 1.07 6.15 2.36
CA ILE A 70 1.05 6.01 3.82
C ILE A 70 2.03 4.94 4.27
N SER A 71 2.39 4.95 5.55
CA SER A 71 3.33 4.01 6.13
C SER A 71 2.94 3.66 7.55
N SER A 72 3.23 2.44 7.97
CA SER A 72 3.17 2.01 9.37
C SER A 72 4.48 2.27 10.13
N SER A 73 5.49 2.86 9.48
CA SER A 73 6.73 3.27 10.13
C SER A 73 6.69 4.73 10.57
N LYS A 74 7.53 5.06 11.55
CA LYS A 74 7.63 6.42 12.08
C LYS A 74 7.93 7.44 10.98
N THR A 75 7.13 8.49 10.91
CA THR A 75 7.36 9.62 10.02
C THR A 75 8.29 10.63 10.69
N THR A 76 9.37 11.00 10.03
CA THR A 76 10.34 12.02 10.48
C THR A 76 10.27 13.24 9.58
N LYS A 77 10.88 14.38 9.99
CA LYS A 77 10.99 15.60 9.16
C LYS A 77 11.61 15.34 7.77
N LYS A 78 12.38 14.25 7.61
CA LYS A 78 13.03 13.85 6.35
C LYS A 78 12.28 12.74 5.61
N GLY A 79 11.03 12.44 5.94
CA GLY A 79 10.19 11.40 5.35
C GLY A 79 10.09 10.12 6.21
N GLN A 80 9.46 9.10 5.66
CA GLN A 80 9.19 7.83 6.33
C GLN A 80 10.49 7.04 6.60
N GLU A 81 10.63 6.50 7.79
CA GLU A 81 11.84 5.74 8.20
C GLU A 81 12.01 4.48 7.35
N HIS A 82 10.91 3.79 7.04
CA HIS A 82 10.90 2.62 6.17
C HIS A 82 11.58 2.90 4.83
N THR A 83 11.13 3.91 4.11
CA THR A 83 11.70 4.28 2.79
C THR A 83 13.18 4.61 2.88
N LYS A 84 13.61 5.30 3.94
CA LYS A 84 15.04 5.64 4.13
C LYS A 84 15.90 4.41 4.33
N LYS A 85 15.48 3.51 5.22
CA LYS A 85 16.23 2.28 5.51
C LYS A 85 16.30 1.37 4.29
N LEU A 86 15.19 1.21 3.55
CA LEU A 86 15.21 0.44 2.31
C LEU A 86 16.16 1.03 1.26
N ASN A 87 16.16 2.37 1.10
CA ASN A 87 17.08 3.01 0.17
C ASN A 87 18.55 2.88 0.62
N GLN A 88 18.82 2.92 1.92
CA GLN A 88 20.14 2.67 2.46
C GLN A 88 20.59 1.22 2.19
N PHE A 89 19.70 0.25 2.43
CA PHE A 89 19.97 -1.16 2.17
C PHE A 89 20.27 -1.42 0.69
N LYS A 90 19.46 -0.88 -0.24
CA LYS A 90 19.71 -0.98 -1.68
C LYS A 90 21.08 -0.40 -2.08
N LYS A 91 21.46 0.77 -1.54
CA LYS A 91 22.77 1.35 -1.82
C LYS A 91 23.92 0.49 -1.32
N GLN A 92 23.74 -0.19 -0.17
CA GLN A 92 24.73 -1.15 0.32
C GLN A 92 24.85 -2.36 -0.62
N ASP A 93 23.73 -2.91 -1.09
CA ASP A 93 23.71 -4.01 -2.07
C ASP A 93 24.38 -3.60 -3.39
N GLU A 94 24.05 -2.42 -3.92
CA GLU A 94 24.69 -1.88 -5.13
C GLU A 94 26.20 -1.73 -4.96
N SER A 95 26.66 -1.28 -3.78
CA SER A 95 28.09 -1.18 -3.46
C SER A 95 28.78 -2.55 -3.41
N ILE A 96 28.13 -3.55 -2.81
CA ILE A 96 28.64 -4.94 -2.76
C ILE A 96 28.76 -5.48 -4.19
N ILE A 97 27.72 -5.39 -5.00
CA ILE A 97 27.70 -5.86 -6.39
C ILE A 97 28.80 -5.18 -7.20
N LYS A 98 28.97 -3.85 -7.04
CA LYS A 98 30.01 -3.10 -7.75
C LYS A 98 31.41 -3.60 -7.38
N ASN A 99 31.68 -3.85 -6.11
CA ASN A 99 32.97 -4.34 -5.66
C ASN A 99 33.22 -5.75 -6.19
N LEU A 100 32.24 -6.65 -6.15
CA LEU A 100 32.35 -8.02 -6.65
C LEU A 100 32.61 -8.04 -8.17
N ASN A 101 32.00 -7.14 -8.93
CA ASN A 101 32.22 -7.05 -10.38
C ASN A 101 33.57 -6.46 -10.77
N GLN A 102 34.34 -5.90 -9.82
CA GLN A 102 35.69 -5.37 -10.06
C GLN A 102 36.78 -6.40 -9.78
N GLU A 103 36.46 -7.52 -9.13
CA GLU A 103 37.43 -8.60 -8.90
C GLU A 103 37.63 -9.40 -10.20
N GLU A 104 38.81 -9.30 -10.76
CA GLU A 104 39.21 -10.13 -11.92
C GLU A 104 39.52 -11.54 -11.42
N ILE A 105 38.93 -12.55 -12.07
CA ILE A 105 39.16 -13.97 -11.76
C ILE A 105 40.27 -14.48 -12.69
N ASP A 106 41.38 -14.86 -12.11
CA ASP A 106 42.46 -15.57 -12.85
C ASP A 106 42.08 -17.07 -12.90
N ILE A 107 41.70 -17.53 -14.10
CA ILE A 107 41.29 -18.92 -14.33
C ILE A 107 42.44 -19.94 -14.18
N GLN A 108 43.70 -19.47 -14.10
CA GLN A 108 44.84 -20.33 -13.85
C GLN A 108 45.09 -20.61 -12.36
N LYS A 109 44.41 -19.90 -11.48
CA LYS A 109 44.47 -20.10 -10.04
C LYS A 109 43.28 -20.90 -9.50
N PRO A 110 43.41 -21.55 -8.34
CA PRO A 110 42.28 -22.18 -7.69
C PRO A 110 41.16 -21.17 -7.46
N ILE A 111 39.89 -21.62 -7.68
CA ILE A 111 38.70 -20.82 -7.54
C ILE A 111 37.86 -21.41 -6.43
N GLU A 112 37.48 -20.56 -5.48
CA GLU A 112 36.53 -20.87 -4.44
C GLU A 112 35.22 -20.11 -4.62
N MET A 113 34.12 -20.74 -4.20
CA MET A 113 32.83 -20.05 -4.06
C MET A 113 32.74 -19.39 -2.69
N ALA A 114 32.47 -18.13 -2.67
CA ALA A 114 32.28 -17.36 -1.44
C ALA A 114 30.89 -16.67 -1.44
N SER A 115 30.41 -16.32 -0.28
CA SER A 115 29.16 -15.55 -0.16
C SER A 115 29.33 -14.37 0.76
N ILE A 116 28.69 -13.26 0.41
CA ILE A 116 28.55 -12.07 1.25
C ILE A 116 27.08 -11.89 1.56
N THR A 117 26.75 -11.70 2.83
CA THR A 117 25.38 -11.43 3.26
C THR A 117 25.29 -10.02 3.83
N ASN A 118 24.39 -9.20 3.25
CA ASN A 118 24.02 -7.90 3.80
C ASN A 118 22.77 -8.08 4.65
N ILE A 119 22.82 -7.63 5.90
CA ILE A 119 21.71 -7.75 6.86
C ILE A 119 21.44 -6.39 7.47
N MET A 120 20.18 -5.99 7.49
CA MET A 120 19.73 -4.79 8.16
C MET A 120 18.47 -5.06 8.98
N LYS A 121 18.42 -4.49 10.19
CA LYS A 121 17.21 -4.54 11.01
C LYS A 121 16.10 -3.75 10.29
N TYR A 122 14.94 -4.39 10.12
CA TYR A 122 13.76 -3.74 9.59
C TYR A 122 13.36 -2.53 10.46
N PRO A 123 12.81 -1.46 9.90
CA PRO A 123 12.31 -0.34 10.69
C PRO A 123 11.19 -0.78 11.63
N GLU A 124 11.03 -0.07 12.73
CA GLU A 124 9.90 -0.27 13.61
C GLU A 124 8.61 0.12 12.94
N HIS A 125 7.62 -0.77 13.01
CA HIS A 125 6.27 -0.56 12.50
C HIS A 125 5.26 -0.69 13.62
N SER A 126 4.21 0.12 13.59
CA SER A 126 3.07 -0.02 14.47
C SER A 126 1.77 0.37 13.77
N TYR A 127 0.67 -0.13 14.30
CA TYR A 127 -0.66 0.22 13.84
C TYR A 127 -0.96 1.70 14.12
N GLU A 128 -0.49 2.24 15.23
CA GLU A 128 -0.61 3.65 15.58
C GLU A 128 0.05 4.55 14.53
N TYR A 129 1.25 4.21 14.08
CA TYR A 129 1.93 4.95 13.02
C TYR A 129 1.16 4.89 11.69
N LEU A 130 0.57 3.73 11.34
CA LEU A 130 -0.31 3.63 10.18
C LEU A 130 -1.50 4.58 10.29
N LEU A 131 -2.18 4.59 11.44
CA LEU A 131 -3.33 5.46 11.67
C LEU A 131 -2.97 6.94 11.60
N GLU A 132 -1.85 7.34 12.23
CA GLU A 132 -1.35 8.72 12.18
C GLU A 132 -1.01 9.12 10.75
N SER A 133 -0.30 8.26 10.02
CA SER A 133 0.07 8.50 8.63
C SER A 133 -1.15 8.65 7.73
N LEU A 134 -2.12 7.73 7.85
CA LEU A 134 -3.37 7.79 7.09
C LEU A 134 -4.14 9.07 7.40
N LYS A 135 -4.43 9.35 8.67
CA LYS A 135 -5.24 10.51 9.07
C LYS A 135 -4.60 11.83 8.68
N SER A 136 -3.31 11.97 8.93
CA SER A 136 -2.57 13.20 8.61
C SER A 136 -2.53 13.45 7.10
N THR A 137 -2.23 12.42 6.31
CA THR A 137 -2.16 12.53 4.85
C THR A 137 -3.53 12.73 4.23
N TRP A 138 -4.54 11.95 4.66
CA TRP A 138 -5.94 12.11 4.24
C TRP A 138 -6.45 13.54 4.46
N ASN A 139 -6.25 14.09 5.67
CA ASN A 139 -6.67 15.45 5.99
C ASN A 139 -5.93 16.50 5.17
N LYS A 140 -4.66 16.30 4.85
CA LYS A 140 -3.90 17.18 3.96
C LYS A 140 -4.55 17.25 2.57
N HIS A 141 -4.91 16.10 1.99
CA HIS A 141 -5.54 16.04 0.67
C HIS A 141 -6.99 16.53 0.68
N LEU A 142 -7.73 16.31 1.77
CA LEU A 142 -9.04 16.96 1.96
C LEU A 142 -8.94 18.50 1.99
N ASN A 143 -7.89 19.05 2.57
CA ASN A 143 -7.68 20.50 2.54
C ASN A 143 -7.32 21.01 1.13
N SER A 144 -6.59 20.23 0.34
CA SER A 144 -6.37 20.54 -1.08
C SER A 144 -7.68 20.52 -1.86
N LEU A 145 -8.53 19.52 -1.59
CA LEU A 145 -9.86 19.40 -2.22
C LEU A 145 -10.77 20.62 -1.95
N LYS A 146 -10.72 21.21 -0.75
CA LYS A 146 -11.52 22.43 -0.44
C LYS A 146 -11.21 23.60 -1.36
N ASN A 147 -9.99 23.66 -1.87
CA ASN A 147 -9.54 24.72 -2.78
C ASN A 147 -9.75 24.37 -4.25
N TYR A 148 -10.17 23.16 -4.56
CA TYR A 148 -10.44 22.65 -5.90
C TYR A 148 -11.89 22.94 -6.29
N LYS A 149 -12.08 23.69 -7.39
CA LYS A 149 -13.38 24.24 -7.77
C LYS A 149 -14.11 23.47 -8.89
N GLU A 150 -13.77 22.23 -9.12
CA GLU A 150 -14.47 21.43 -10.13
C GLU A 150 -15.85 20.99 -9.63
N PRO A 151 -16.90 21.04 -10.50
CA PRO A 151 -18.26 20.68 -10.09
C PRO A 151 -18.43 19.17 -9.98
N ASN A 152 -19.34 18.77 -9.10
CA ASN A 152 -20.04 17.47 -8.95
C ASN A 152 -19.40 16.26 -9.69
N SER A 153 -18.16 15.96 -9.38
CA SER A 153 -17.43 14.89 -10.02
C SER A 153 -17.17 13.75 -9.02
N ILE A 154 -16.96 12.55 -9.52
CA ILE A 154 -16.54 11.38 -8.74
C ILE A 154 -15.17 11.67 -8.12
N LYS A 155 -15.07 11.53 -6.82
CA LYS A 155 -13.88 11.84 -6.04
C LYS A 155 -13.25 10.56 -5.50
N VAL A 156 -12.06 10.26 -5.93
CA VAL A 156 -11.34 9.04 -5.58
C VAL A 156 -10.02 9.40 -4.88
N PHE A 157 -9.80 8.81 -3.71
CA PHE A 157 -8.49 8.79 -3.06
C PHE A 157 -7.84 7.43 -3.25
N MET A 158 -6.68 7.41 -3.91
CA MET A 158 -5.86 6.23 -4.17
C MET A 158 -4.68 6.22 -3.20
N VAL A 159 -4.69 5.28 -2.28
CA VAL A 159 -3.79 5.21 -1.13
C VAL A 159 -2.82 4.05 -1.29
N GLN A 160 -1.54 4.35 -1.35
CA GLN A 160 -0.48 3.35 -1.47
C GLN A 160 0.14 3.03 -0.11
N TYR A 161 0.23 1.74 0.22
CA TYR A 161 0.86 1.20 1.41
C TYR A 161 1.83 0.08 1.04
N ASN A 162 3.12 0.33 1.20
CA ASN A 162 4.19 -0.56 0.70
C ASN A 162 5.05 -1.20 1.79
N ASP A 163 4.69 -1.06 3.05
CA ASP A 163 5.46 -1.64 4.18
C ASP A 163 5.18 -3.15 4.28
N ILE A 164 5.92 -3.95 3.51
CA ILE A 164 5.70 -5.39 3.36
C ILE A 164 5.91 -6.12 4.69
N GLY A 165 4.93 -6.95 5.10
CA GLY A 165 5.02 -7.78 6.29
C GLY A 165 5.10 -7.01 7.61
N ALA A 166 4.79 -5.69 7.60
CA ALA A 166 4.92 -4.84 8.78
C ALA A 166 3.75 -4.97 9.75
N LEU A 167 2.56 -5.28 9.24
CA LEU A 167 1.35 -5.47 10.03
C LEU A 167 0.64 -6.76 9.64
N GLU A 168 0.10 -7.44 10.62
CA GLU A 168 -0.71 -8.65 10.50
C GLU A 168 -2.05 -8.44 11.17
N MET A 169 -3.07 -9.13 10.69
CA MET A 169 -4.38 -9.21 11.32
C MET A 169 -4.60 -10.61 11.87
N HIS A 170 -4.92 -10.69 13.15
CA HIS A 170 -5.34 -11.93 13.79
C HIS A 170 -6.85 -11.93 13.85
N GLU A 171 -7.45 -12.83 13.10
CA GLU A 171 -8.90 -13.00 13.04
C GLU A 171 -9.37 -13.74 14.28
N ASN A 172 -10.31 -13.13 15.00
CA ASN A 172 -10.99 -13.76 16.12
C ASN A 172 -12.40 -14.16 15.63
N LEU A 173 -12.61 -15.46 15.38
CA LEU A 173 -13.94 -15.95 15.05
C LEU A 173 -14.83 -15.86 16.30
N PRO A 174 -16.04 -15.32 16.19
CA PRO A 174 -17.01 -15.42 17.29
C PRO A 174 -17.39 -16.89 17.49
N ASP A 175 -17.77 -17.27 18.72
CA ASP A 175 -18.20 -18.63 19.03
C ASP A 175 -19.49 -19.03 18.26
N GLU A 176 -20.28 -18.02 17.89
CA GLU A 176 -21.51 -18.18 17.10
C GLU A 176 -21.62 -17.09 16.02
N ILE A 177 -22.08 -17.47 14.83
CA ILE A 177 -22.50 -16.56 13.78
C ILE A 177 -23.98 -16.81 13.50
N GLU A 178 -24.82 -15.79 13.72
CA GLU A 178 -26.28 -15.83 13.51
C GLU A 178 -26.97 -17.02 14.18
N GLY A 179 -26.51 -17.40 15.39
CA GLY A 179 -27.04 -18.56 16.15
C GLY A 179 -26.50 -19.92 15.69
N ILE A 180 -25.55 -19.95 14.77
CA ILE A 180 -24.89 -21.18 14.36
C ILE A 180 -23.54 -21.26 15.09
N SER A 181 -23.35 -22.32 15.90
CA SER A 181 -22.06 -22.60 16.54
C SER A 181 -21.01 -22.92 15.50
N ILE A 182 -19.85 -22.26 15.57
CA ILE A 182 -18.75 -22.46 14.61
C ILE A 182 -17.96 -23.75 14.89
N GLY A 183 -18.21 -24.39 16.05
CA GLY A 183 -17.59 -25.67 16.39
C GLY A 183 -16.07 -25.60 16.57
N ASP A 184 -15.34 -26.65 16.10
CA ASP A 184 -13.90 -26.80 16.29
C ASP A 184 -13.04 -26.17 15.19
N PHE A 185 -13.55 -25.18 14.44
CA PHE A 185 -12.72 -24.44 13.51
C PHE A 185 -11.60 -23.70 14.25
N PRO A 186 -10.40 -23.58 13.64
CA PRO A 186 -9.33 -22.81 14.25
C PRO A 186 -9.82 -21.38 14.51
N LYS A 187 -9.87 -21.01 15.78
CA LYS A 187 -10.42 -19.72 16.25
C LYS A 187 -9.55 -18.50 15.88
N HIS A 188 -8.35 -18.73 15.37
CA HIS A 188 -7.40 -17.68 15.03
C HIS A 188 -6.72 -18.01 13.71
N GLU A 189 -6.92 -17.16 12.74
CA GLU A 189 -6.15 -17.15 11.49
C GLU A 189 -5.35 -15.87 11.41
N THR A 190 -4.07 -15.99 11.09
CA THR A 190 -3.21 -14.83 10.82
C THR A 190 -3.24 -14.55 9.33
N ILE A 191 -3.61 -13.34 8.97
CA ILE A 191 -3.67 -12.89 7.59
C ILE A 191 -2.88 -11.59 7.41
N ASP A 192 -2.48 -11.32 6.19
CA ASP A 192 -1.95 -10.01 5.82
C ASP A 192 -2.95 -8.90 6.16
N TYR A 193 -2.44 -7.77 6.65
CA TYR A 193 -3.26 -6.60 6.94
C TYR A 193 -4.13 -6.19 5.73
N ARG A 194 -5.43 -5.95 5.97
CA ARG A 194 -6.41 -5.53 4.96
C ARG A 194 -7.23 -4.34 5.42
N PHE A 195 -7.26 -3.28 4.62
CA PHE A 195 -8.04 -2.08 4.90
C PHE A 195 -9.55 -2.35 4.94
N THR A 196 -10.03 -3.25 4.08
CA THR A 196 -11.46 -3.63 4.02
C THR A 196 -11.95 -4.41 5.24
N ARG A 197 -11.05 -4.89 6.09
CA ARG A 197 -11.34 -5.63 7.32
C ARG A 197 -11.06 -4.81 8.59
N ASP A 198 -10.45 -3.65 8.46
CA ASP A 198 -10.14 -2.76 9.58
C ASP A 198 -11.34 -1.85 9.89
N ASN A 199 -12.14 -2.26 10.86
CA ASN A 199 -13.33 -1.52 11.26
C ASN A 199 -13.05 -0.09 11.71
N TYR A 200 -11.89 0.17 12.33
CA TYR A 200 -11.52 1.52 12.77
C TYR A 200 -11.23 2.44 11.58
N ILE A 201 -10.50 1.95 10.59
CA ILE A 201 -10.25 2.69 9.35
C ILE A 201 -11.55 2.88 8.57
N LEU A 202 -12.38 1.85 8.46
CA LEU A 202 -13.68 1.97 7.80
C LEU A 202 -14.56 3.04 8.47
N ASP A 203 -14.63 3.08 9.79
CA ASP A 203 -15.38 4.12 10.51
C ASP A 203 -14.79 5.52 10.32
N TYR A 204 -13.45 5.61 10.24
CA TYR A 204 -12.80 6.88 9.92
C TYR A 204 -13.14 7.36 8.51
N LEU A 205 -13.06 6.49 7.51
CA LEU A 205 -13.41 6.83 6.12
C LEU A 205 -14.89 7.22 5.98
N TYR A 206 -15.79 6.51 6.67
CA TYR A 206 -17.23 6.77 6.59
C TYR A 206 -17.63 8.19 7.01
N LYS A 207 -16.84 8.85 7.85
CA LYS A 207 -17.05 10.27 8.21
C LYS A 207 -17.01 11.21 7.01
N TYR A 208 -16.41 10.76 5.91
CA TYR A 208 -16.23 11.54 4.68
C TYR A 208 -17.12 11.05 3.52
N ASN A 209 -18.15 10.25 3.79
CA ASN A 209 -19.01 9.64 2.78
C ASN A 209 -19.79 10.62 1.89
N GLN A 210 -19.89 11.89 2.30
CA GLN A 210 -20.49 12.97 1.51
C GLN A 210 -19.43 13.80 0.74
N ILE A 211 -18.15 13.50 0.93
CA ILE A 211 -17.05 14.30 0.40
C ILE A 211 -16.22 13.48 -0.60
N ILE A 212 -15.96 12.22 -0.29
CA ILE A 212 -15.17 11.30 -1.12
C ILE A 212 -16.05 10.08 -1.45
N ASP A 213 -16.10 9.70 -2.72
CA ASP A 213 -16.93 8.60 -3.19
C ASP A 213 -16.24 7.24 -3.00
N TYR A 214 -14.95 7.15 -3.38
CA TYR A 214 -14.20 5.91 -3.35
C TYR A 214 -12.83 6.07 -2.69
N ALA A 215 -12.42 5.04 -1.95
CA ALA A 215 -11.06 4.82 -1.51
C ALA A 215 -10.50 3.57 -2.21
N ILE A 216 -9.34 3.71 -2.83
CA ILE A 216 -8.60 2.61 -3.46
C ILE A 216 -7.33 2.42 -2.67
N PHE A 217 -7.16 1.27 -2.03
CA PHE A 217 -5.94 0.92 -1.31
C PHE A 217 -5.08 -0.03 -2.12
N ILE A 218 -3.82 0.34 -2.31
CA ILE A 218 -2.82 -0.47 -3.01
C ILE A 218 -1.80 -0.91 -1.97
N ARG A 219 -1.71 -2.23 -1.75
CA ARG A 219 -0.77 -2.82 -0.81
C ARG A 219 0.35 -3.53 -1.56
N TYR A 220 1.59 -3.26 -1.16
CA TYR A 220 2.80 -3.95 -1.63
C TYR A 220 2.97 -3.92 -3.15
N ASN A 221 2.43 -2.90 -3.82
CA ASN A 221 2.38 -2.80 -5.29
C ASN A 221 1.81 -4.06 -5.97
N LYS A 222 0.90 -4.78 -5.31
CA LYS A 222 0.34 -6.04 -5.79
C LYS A 222 -1.15 -6.21 -5.53
N TYR A 223 -1.62 -5.85 -4.34
CA TYR A 223 -3.00 -6.08 -3.92
C TYR A 223 -3.78 -4.77 -3.94
N VAL A 224 -4.97 -4.82 -4.50
CA VAL A 224 -5.87 -3.67 -4.59
C VAL A 224 -7.16 -3.96 -3.83
N GLU A 225 -7.60 -3.01 -3.03
CA GLU A 225 -8.87 -3.04 -2.30
C GLU A 225 -9.63 -1.75 -2.64
N ILE A 226 -10.84 -1.87 -3.19
CA ILE A 226 -11.67 -0.74 -3.61
C ILE A 226 -12.92 -0.68 -2.74
N ILE A 227 -13.14 0.46 -2.11
CA ILE A 227 -14.25 0.71 -1.19
C ILE A 227 -15.06 1.90 -1.71
N LYS A 228 -16.37 1.72 -1.94
CA LYS A 228 -17.30 2.84 -2.02
C LYS A 228 -17.61 3.29 -0.61
N ILE A 229 -17.23 4.53 -0.27
CA ILE A 229 -17.25 4.99 1.14
C ILE A 229 -18.68 5.00 1.71
N SER A 230 -19.69 5.36 0.91
CA SER A 230 -21.10 5.32 1.32
C SER A 230 -21.61 3.90 1.62
N ASN A 231 -20.97 2.86 1.07
CA ASN A 231 -21.33 1.45 1.27
C ASN A 231 -20.64 0.78 2.47
N ILE A 232 -19.82 1.50 3.23
CA ILE A 232 -19.11 0.96 4.40
C ILE A 232 -20.04 0.28 5.40
N PRO A 233 -21.22 0.81 5.76
CA PRO A 233 -22.13 0.11 6.68
C PRO A 233 -22.56 -1.28 6.18
N LYS A 234 -22.73 -1.45 4.85
CA LYS A 234 -23.02 -2.73 4.21
C LYS A 234 -21.81 -3.65 4.27
N LEU A 235 -20.62 -3.12 3.96
CA LEU A 235 -19.36 -3.87 4.00
C LEU A 235 -19.08 -4.42 5.41
N LYS A 236 -19.29 -3.63 6.46
CA LYS A 236 -19.12 -4.06 7.87
C LYS A 236 -20.08 -5.19 8.25
N LYS A 237 -21.33 -5.14 7.77
CA LYS A 237 -22.31 -6.23 7.99
C LYS A 237 -21.93 -7.54 7.29
N MET A 238 -21.22 -7.46 6.15
CA MET A 238 -20.74 -8.63 5.42
C MET A 238 -19.47 -9.25 6.05
N ASN A 239 -18.83 -8.54 6.97
CA ASN A 239 -17.62 -8.99 7.65
C ASN A 239 -17.90 -9.07 9.16
N PRO A 240 -18.44 -10.19 9.67
CA PRO A 240 -18.81 -10.35 11.08
C PRO A 240 -17.61 -10.56 12.00
N PHE A 241 -16.40 -10.68 11.44
CA PHE A 241 -15.20 -11.00 12.19
C PHE A 241 -14.62 -9.79 12.90
N THR A 242 -14.04 -10.04 14.07
CA THR A 242 -13.20 -9.07 14.77
C THR A 242 -11.74 -9.38 14.53
N TYR A 243 -10.92 -8.34 14.49
CA TYR A 243 -9.49 -8.46 14.20
C TYR A 243 -8.68 -7.77 15.27
N THR A 244 -7.62 -8.43 15.71
CA THR A 244 -6.51 -7.80 16.45
C THR A 244 -5.39 -7.53 15.47
N ILE A 245 -4.90 -6.31 15.43
CA ILE A 245 -3.81 -5.92 14.55
C ILE A 245 -2.52 -5.90 15.35
N ALA A 246 -1.56 -6.71 14.89
CA ALA A 246 -0.24 -6.80 15.48
C ALA A 246 0.81 -6.24 14.51
N SER A 247 1.84 -5.61 15.06
CA SER A 247 3.05 -5.29 14.31
C SER A 247 4.00 -6.48 14.35
N THR A 248 4.58 -6.83 13.22
CA THR A 248 5.66 -7.81 13.19
C THR A 248 6.89 -7.20 13.86
N CYS A 249 7.37 -7.86 14.91
CA CYS A 249 8.57 -7.44 15.63
C CYS A 249 9.81 -7.65 14.76
N GLY A 250 10.18 -6.61 14.03
CA GLY A 250 11.48 -6.41 13.44
C GLY A 250 12.10 -7.56 12.65
N PRO A 251 11.47 -8.05 11.55
CA PRO A 251 12.18 -8.92 10.63
C PRO A 251 13.45 -8.23 10.15
N MET A 252 14.49 -9.01 9.93
CA MET A 252 15.70 -8.51 9.27
C MET A 252 15.50 -8.56 7.76
N ILE A 253 15.93 -7.52 7.06
CA ILE A 253 16.09 -7.57 5.61
C ILE A 253 17.46 -8.18 5.34
N GLN A 254 17.49 -9.14 4.44
CA GLN A 254 18.71 -9.85 4.08
C GLN A 254 18.80 -9.99 2.56
N SER A 255 19.99 -9.74 2.04
CA SER A 255 20.40 -10.12 0.69
C SER A 255 21.69 -10.95 0.76
N SER A 256 21.84 -11.94 -0.11
CA SER A 256 23.02 -12.77 -0.16
C SER A 256 23.55 -12.83 -1.60
N PHE A 257 24.84 -12.61 -1.76
CA PHE A 257 25.53 -12.63 -3.04
C PHE A 257 26.57 -13.75 -3.02
N THR A 258 26.45 -14.68 -3.96
CA THR A 258 27.45 -15.73 -4.15
C THR A 258 28.37 -15.34 -5.31
N TYR A 259 29.66 -15.46 -5.11
CA TYR A 259 30.66 -15.07 -6.09
C TYR A 259 31.85 -16.03 -6.07
N SER A 260 32.60 -16.08 -7.17
CA SER A 260 33.84 -16.80 -7.27
C SER A 260 34.99 -15.90 -6.91
N LYS A 261 35.99 -16.39 -6.21
CA LYS A 261 37.26 -15.70 -5.92
C LYS A 261 38.45 -16.64 -6.10
N ASN A 262 39.62 -16.07 -6.37
CA ASN A 262 40.86 -16.82 -6.32
C ASN A 262 41.33 -16.98 -4.87
N THR A 263 41.87 -18.13 -4.54
CA THR A 263 42.54 -18.45 -3.27
C THR A 263 44.00 -18.08 -3.29
#